data_080d12e5a662779bd75562e8af1ad14c
#
_entry.id   080d12e5a662779bd75562e8af1ad14c
#
_cell.length_a   1.000
_cell.length_b   1.000
_cell.length_c   1.000
_cell.angle_alpha   90.00
_cell.angle_beta   90.00
_cell.angle_gamma   90.00
#
_symmetry.space_group_name_H-M   'P 1'
#
loop_
_entity.id
_entity.type
_entity.pdbx_description
1 polymer ?
#
loop_
_entity_poly.entity_id
_entity_poly.type
_entity_poly.pdbx_seq_one_letter_code
_entity_poly.pdbx_strand_id
1 'polypeptide(L)'
;MARLWTWLRRPGRRQTLVGALSAQATLAIEGVELALRACEADADLDALVERIEQVERQGDTTRLQFVHLLSTRVVTPLDREDMFRFSRCLDEVLTNTRDFVRETRAWQVQPDDHSRTGLEHIRRGLEQLVGAMDTSSGRINRELCTSARKEGRRVREQYDDGLRQLFVEELNMEALARRELLRRVDVIGLRLIEAIDAVVDGIVKRTI
;
A
#
# COMPACT_ATOMS: atom_id res chain seq x y z
N MET A 1 19.48 -1.72 -1.85
CA MET A 1 18.65 -0.79 -2.64
C MET A 1 18.88 -0.79 -4.16
N ALA A 2 20.02 -1.20 -4.72
CA ALA A 2 20.29 -1.15 -6.17
C ALA A 2 19.67 -2.27 -7.03
N ARG A 3 19.10 -3.34 -6.45
CA ARG A 3 18.61 -4.51 -7.21
C ARG A 3 17.18 -4.41 -7.75
N LEU A 4 16.32 -3.51 -7.19
CA LEU A 4 14.93 -3.36 -7.63
C LEU A 4 14.79 -2.55 -8.94
N TRP A 5 15.67 -1.56 -9.16
CA TRP A 5 15.61 -0.69 -10.34
C TRP A 5 16.02 -1.37 -11.66
N THR A 6 16.78 -2.45 -11.60
CA THR A 6 17.22 -3.19 -12.80
C THR A 6 16.12 -4.06 -13.41
N TRP A 7 15.06 -4.34 -12.67
CA TRP A 7 13.95 -5.18 -13.13
C TRP A 7 12.98 -4.43 -14.07
N LEU A 8 12.73 -3.15 -13.82
CA LEU A 8 11.85 -2.28 -14.62
C LEU A 8 12.43 -1.91 -16.01
N ARG A 9 13.73 -2.09 -16.22
CA ARG A 9 14.45 -1.66 -17.44
C ARG A 9 14.83 -2.77 -18.41
N ARG A 10 14.29 -3.99 -18.33
CA ARG A 10 14.59 -5.02 -19.33
C ARG A 10 13.64 -4.87 -20.54
N PRO A 11 14.12 -4.28 -21.68
CA PRO A 11 13.35 -4.30 -22.91
C PRO A 11 13.27 -5.73 -23.43
N GLY A 12 12.05 -6.23 -23.66
CA GLY A 12 11.84 -7.53 -24.34
C GLY A 12 11.06 -8.59 -23.57
N ARG A 13 10.78 -8.44 -22.27
CA ARG A 13 9.87 -9.34 -21.56
C ARG A 13 8.43 -8.84 -21.74
N ARG A 14 7.56 -9.64 -22.38
CA ARG A 14 6.12 -9.37 -22.46
C ARG A 14 5.64 -9.07 -21.01
N GLN A 15 5.21 -7.85 -20.76
CA GLN A 15 4.69 -7.44 -19.46
C GLN A 15 3.51 -8.35 -19.11
N THR A 16 3.61 -9.08 -18.00
CA THR A 16 2.53 -9.95 -17.54
C THR A 16 1.58 -9.16 -16.64
N LEU A 17 0.31 -9.57 -16.56
CA LEU A 17 -0.67 -8.95 -15.66
C LEU A 17 -0.19 -9.00 -14.21
N VAL A 18 0.35 -10.14 -13.77
CA VAL A 18 0.90 -10.28 -12.42
C VAL A 18 2.11 -9.38 -12.21
N GLY A 19 3.00 -9.26 -13.21
CA GLY A 19 4.15 -8.35 -13.13
C GLY A 19 3.75 -6.88 -13.02
N ALA A 20 2.68 -6.46 -13.69
CA ALA A 20 2.16 -5.09 -13.59
C ALA A 20 1.54 -4.82 -12.19
N LEU A 21 0.82 -5.79 -11.62
CA LEU A 21 0.28 -5.69 -10.26
C LEU A 21 1.40 -5.70 -9.20
N SER A 22 2.42 -6.53 -9.38
CA SER A 22 3.61 -6.52 -8.50
C SER A 22 4.35 -5.18 -8.57
N ALA A 23 4.44 -4.53 -9.74
CA ALA A 23 5.01 -3.20 -9.87
C ALA A 23 4.19 -2.13 -9.12
N GLN A 24 2.85 -2.19 -9.19
CA GLN A 24 2.00 -1.30 -8.40
C GLN A 24 2.21 -1.48 -6.89
N ALA A 25 2.25 -2.74 -6.41
CA ALA A 25 2.50 -3.03 -5.01
C ALA A 25 3.88 -2.53 -4.55
N THR A 26 4.91 -2.61 -5.42
CA THR A 26 6.25 -2.08 -5.13
C THR A 26 6.25 -0.56 -4.99
N LEU A 27 5.49 0.16 -5.83
CA LEU A 27 5.32 1.60 -5.70
C LEU A 27 4.56 1.98 -4.42
N ALA A 28 3.56 1.18 -4.03
CA ALA A 28 2.88 1.36 -2.75
C ALA A 28 3.84 1.17 -1.55
N ILE A 29 4.76 0.20 -1.60
CA ILE A 29 5.81 0.02 -0.59
C ILE A 29 6.72 1.26 -0.54
N GLU A 30 7.19 1.77 -1.69
CA GLU A 30 8.00 2.99 -1.75
C GLU A 30 7.26 4.18 -1.13
N GLY A 31 5.96 4.32 -1.42
CA GLY A 31 5.12 5.34 -0.79
C GLY A 31 5.08 5.22 0.72
N VAL A 32 4.86 4.02 1.25
CA VAL A 32 4.84 3.77 2.71
C VAL A 32 6.20 4.03 3.36
N GLU A 33 7.32 3.73 2.69
CA GLU A 33 8.65 4.07 3.19
C GLU A 33 8.85 5.59 3.30
N LEU A 34 8.30 6.37 2.36
CA LEU A 34 8.32 7.84 2.46
C LEU A 34 7.43 8.34 3.61
N ALA A 35 6.27 7.73 3.84
CA ALA A 35 5.41 8.05 4.97
C ALA A 35 6.07 7.71 6.32
N LEU A 36 6.81 6.60 6.41
CA LEU A 36 7.61 6.26 7.59
C LEU A 36 8.70 7.29 7.87
N ARG A 37 9.36 7.80 6.83
CA ARG A 37 10.32 8.90 6.96
C ARG A 37 9.66 10.20 7.39
N ALA A 38 8.42 10.48 7.00
CA ALA A 38 7.67 11.63 7.48
C ALA A 38 7.33 11.55 8.98
N CYS A 39 7.46 10.37 9.61
CA CYS A 39 7.35 10.19 11.05
C CYS A 39 8.68 10.47 11.81
N GLU A 40 9.76 10.81 11.13
CA GLU A 40 11.04 11.15 11.75
C GLU A 40 11.05 12.63 12.14
N ALA A 41 11.61 12.96 13.32
CA ALA A 41 11.56 14.32 13.86
C ALA A 41 12.37 15.35 13.01
N ASP A 42 13.36 14.89 12.27
CA ASP A 42 14.24 15.69 11.42
C ASP A 42 13.92 15.55 9.91
N ALA A 43 12.71 15.06 9.58
CA ALA A 43 12.31 14.83 8.22
C ALA A 43 12.18 16.13 7.40
N ASP A 44 12.79 16.15 6.22
CA ASP A 44 12.53 17.19 5.21
C ASP A 44 11.18 16.90 4.53
N LEU A 45 10.10 17.42 5.15
CA LEU A 45 8.72 17.17 4.69
C LEU A 45 8.44 17.76 3.29
N ASP A 46 9.10 18.85 2.89
CA ASP A 46 8.93 19.42 1.54
C ASP A 46 9.52 18.46 0.48
N ALA A 47 10.72 17.96 0.69
CA ALA A 47 11.33 16.97 -0.20
C ALA A 47 10.54 15.65 -0.23
N LEU A 48 9.97 15.22 0.91
CA LEU A 48 9.12 14.03 0.97
C LEU A 48 7.81 14.19 0.19
N VAL A 49 7.17 15.37 0.26
CA VAL A 49 5.95 15.66 -0.52
C VAL A 49 6.26 15.62 -2.02
N GLU A 50 7.34 16.28 -2.48
CA GLU A 50 7.74 16.21 -3.89
C GLU A 50 7.98 14.77 -4.35
N ARG A 51 8.65 13.97 -3.52
CA ARG A 51 8.97 12.58 -3.86
C ARG A 51 7.74 11.69 -3.89
N ILE A 52 6.85 11.77 -2.89
CA ILE A 52 5.63 10.94 -2.85
C ILE A 52 4.70 11.26 -4.03
N GLU A 53 4.60 12.52 -4.46
CA GLU A 53 3.84 12.91 -5.64
C GLU A 53 4.42 12.33 -6.94
N GLN A 54 5.75 12.20 -7.02
CA GLN A 54 6.40 11.52 -8.17
C GLN A 54 6.06 10.02 -8.17
N VAL A 55 6.10 9.37 -7.01
CA VAL A 55 5.77 7.94 -6.85
C VAL A 55 4.32 7.69 -7.20
N GLU A 56 3.42 8.56 -6.77
CA GLU A 56 1.98 8.45 -7.07
C GLU A 56 1.69 8.60 -8.57
N ARG A 57 2.29 9.59 -9.26
CA ARG A 57 2.19 9.70 -10.73
C ARG A 57 2.72 8.47 -11.48
N GLN A 58 3.75 7.80 -10.94
CA GLN A 58 4.24 6.52 -11.47
C GLN A 58 3.23 5.39 -11.22
N GLY A 59 2.57 5.40 -10.06
CA GLY A 59 1.48 4.49 -9.70
C GLY A 59 0.33 4.59 -10.70
N ASP A 60 -0.16 5.80 -10.96
CA ASP A 60 -1.21 6.07 -11.94
C ASP A 60 -0.85 5.55 -13.34
N THR A 61 0.37 5.84 -13.79
CA THR A 61 0.86 5.36 -15.10
C THR A 61 0.89 3.83 -15.14
N THR A 62 1.37 3.19 -14.09
CA THR A 62 1.46 1.73 -13.99
C THR A 62 0.07 1.09 -13.96
N ARG A 63 -0.88 1.72 -13.27
CA ARG A 63 -2.28 1.30 -13.25
C ARG A 63 -2.93 1.41 -14.63
N LEU A 64 -2.76 2.51 -15.34
CA LEU A 64 -3.28 2.66 -16.71
C LEU A 64 -2.72 1.59 -17.63
N GLN A 65 -1.42 1.27 -17.55
CA GLN A 65 -0.80 0.19 -18.31
C GLN A 65 -1.40 -1.17 -17.95
N PHE A 66 -1.63 -1.44 -16.66
CA PHE A 66 -2.29 -2.66 -16.21
C PHE A 66 -3.71 -2.79 -16.77
N VAL A 67 -4.54 -1.73 -16.69
CA VAL A 67 -5.91 -1.71 -17.20
C VAL A 67 -5.92 -1.97 -18.71
N HIS A 68 -5.01 -1.36 -19.46
CA HIS A 68 -4.85 -1.61 -20.89
C HIS A 68 -4.46 -3.07 -21.17
N LEU A 69 -3.50 -3.63 -20.44
CA LEU A 69 -3.13 -5.04 -20.55
C LEU A 69 -4.32 -5.96 -20.24
N LEU A 70 -5.07 -5.67 -19.17
CA LEU A 70 -6.22 -6.46 -18.76
C LEU A 70 -7.31 -6.45 -19.82
N SER A 71 -7.57 -5.31 -20.48
CA SER A 71 -8.59 -5.19 -21.53
C SER A 71 -8.24 -5.96 -22.82
N THR A 72 -6.95 -6.13 -23.11
CA THR A 72 -6.48 -6.77 -24.35
C THR A 72 -6.21 -8.28 -24.23
N ARG A 73 -6.16 -8.84 -23.01
CA ARG A 73 -5.89 -10.26 -22.78
C ARG A 73 -7.17 -11.07 -22.78
N VAL A 74 -7.21 -12.16 -23.54
CA VAL A 74 -8.33 -13.11 -23.55
C VAL A 74 -8.31 -14.01 -22.32
N VAL A 75 -7.12 -14.49 -21.92
CA VAL A 75 -6.92 -15.36 -20.76
C VAL A 75 -6.19 -14.59 -19.67
N THR A 76 -6.73 -14.65 -18.44
CA THR A 76 -6.19 -13.99 -17.26
C THR A 76 -5.85 -15.00 -16.16
N PRO A 77 -4.81 -14.75 -15.32
CA PRO A 77 -4.41 -15.67 -14.26
C PRO A 77 -5.43 -15.75 -13.12
N LEU A 78 -6.24 -14.72 -12.91
CA LEU A 78 -7.36 -14.66 -11.98
C LEU A 78 -8.57 -14.07 -12.71
N ASP A 79 -9.73 -14.03 -12.03
CA ASP A 79 -10.90 -13.33 -12.54
C ASP A 79 -10.59 -11.85 -12.81
N ARG A 80 -11.13 -11.29 -13.90
CA ARG A 80 -10.85 -9.91 -14.33
C ARG A 80 -11.30 -8.89 -13.31
N GLU A 81 -12.46 -9.12 -12.72
CA GLU A 81 -13.03 -8.23 -11.71
C GLU A 81 -12.15 -8.20 -10.46
N ASP A 82 -11.66 -9.37 -9.99
CA ASP A 82 -10.78 -9.47 -8.84
C ASP A 82 -9.42 -8.81 -9.11
N MET A 83 -8.86 -8.98 -10.31
CA MET A 83 -7.63 -8.31 -10.72
C MET A 83 -7.80 -6.78 -10.80
N PHE A 84 -8.92 -6.30 -11.31
CA PHE A 84 -9.23 -4.88 -11.38
C PHE A 84 -9.42 -4.29 -9.99
N ARG A 85 -10.17 -4.98 -9.11
CA ARG A 85 -10.37 -4.61 -7.71
C ARG A 85 -9.04 -4.54 -6.96
N PHE A 86 -8.18 -5.54 -7.14
CA PHE A 86 -6.85 -5.56 -6.55
C PHE A 86 -6.00 -4.34 -6.97
N SER A 87 -5.92 -4.07 -8.28
CA SER A 87 -5.20 -2.90 -8.81
C SER A 87 -5.74 -1.58 -8.24
N ARG A 88 -7.08 -1.46 -8.10
CA ARG A 88 -7.71 -0.27 -7.51
C ARG A 88 -7.34 -0.10 -6.04
N CYS A 89 -7.36 -1.19 -5.26
CA CYS A 89 -7.00 -1.12 -3.84
C CYS A 89 -5.54 -0.71 -3.63
N LEU A 90 -4.60 -1.20 -4.47
CA LEU A 90 -3.20 -0.76 -4.41
C LEU A 90 -3.02 0.73 -4.74
N ASP A 91 -3.76 1.24 -5.69
CA ASP A 91 -3.82 2.65 -6.05
C ASP A 91 -4.34 3.50 -4.87
N GLU A 92 -5.41 3.05 -4.23
CA GLU A 92 -5.98 3.70 -3.04
C GLU A 92 -5.03 3.65 -1.84
N VAL A 93 -4.24 2.58 -1.67
CA VAL A 93 -3.14 2.53 -0.68
C VAL A 93 -2.15 3.65 -0.94
N LEU A 94 -1.66 3.78 -2.18
CA LEU A 94 -0.65 4.79 -2.54
C LEU A 94 -1.20 6.21 -2.42
N THR A 95 -2.43 6.47 -2.89
CA THR A 95 -3.10 7.76 -2.79
C THR A 95 -3.25 8.20 -1.32
N ASN A 96 -3.76 7.31 -0.45
CA ASN A 96 -3.90 7.64 0.98
C ASN A 96 -2.55 7.81 1.67
N THR A 97 -1.51 7.11 1.24
CA THR A 97 -0.14 7.29 1.75
C THR A 97 0.43 8.65 1.33
N ARG A 98 0.21 9.09 0.08
CA ARG A 98 0.54 10.44 -0.37
C ARG A 98 -0.16 11.50 0.49
N ASP A 99 -1.46 11.31 0.71
CA ASP A 99 -2.24 12.26 1.49
C ASP A 99 -1.75 12.33 2.94
N PHE A 100 -1.34 11.21 3.56
CA PHE A 100 -0.71 11.20 4.88
C PHE A 100 0.52 12.10 4.93
N VAL A 101 1.46 11.98 3.97
CA VAL A 101 2.67 12.81 3.92
C VAL A 101 2.34 14.29 3.72
N ARG A 102 1.39 14.59 2.82
CA ARG A 102 0.93 15.97 2.57
C ARG A 102 0.26 16.60 3.79
N GLU A 103 -0.58 15.86 4.48
CA GLU A 103 -1.29 16.29 5.69
C GLU A 103 -0.30 16.51 6.84
N THR A 104 0.68 15.62 7.04
CA THR A 104 1.76 15.80 8.01
C THR A 104 2.50 17.11 7.79
N ARG A 105 2.87 17.39 6.53
CA ARG A 105 3.53 18.65 6.16
C ARG A 105 2.61 19.86 6.33
N ALA A 106 1.36 19.79 5.87
CA ALA A 106 0.44 20.92 5.87
C ALA A 106 0.03 21.35 7.29
N TRP A 107 -0.12 20.41 8.20
CA TRP A 107 -0.52 20.68 9.59
C TRP A 107 0.67 20.88 10.51
N GLN A 108 1.90 20.58 10.08
CA GLN A 108 3.13 20.66 10.85
C GLN A 108 3.04 19.90 12.19
N VAL A 109 2.38 18.76 12.17
CA VAL A 109 2.18 17.89 13.33
C VAL A 109 3.00 16.62 13.16
N GLN A 110 3.73 16.27 14.22
CA GLN A 110 4.48 15.02 14.28
C GLN A 110 3.51 13.84 14.43
N PRO A 111 3.50 12.86 13.49
CA PRO A 111 2.73 11.64 13.66
C PRO A 111 3.17 10.89 14.93
N ASP A 112 2.20 10.24 15.60
CA ASP A 112 2.45 9.47 16.81
C ASP A 112 3.07 8.08 16.52
N ASP A 113 3.50 7.39 17.58
CA ASP A 113 4.10 6.06 17.49
C ASP A 113 3.10 5.01 16.97
N HIS A 114 1.79 5.19 17.20
CA HIS A 114 0.76 4.31 16.67
C HIS A 114 0.62 4.45 15.15
N SER A 115 0.68 5.68 14.63
CA SER A 115 0.70 5.94 13.19
C SER A 115 1.93 5.32 12.54
N ARG A 116 3.12 5.49 13.13
CA ARG A 116 4.36 4.88 12.65
C ARG A 116 4.30 3.36 12.66
N THR A 117 3.86 2.76 13.77
CA THR A 117 3.75 1.29 13.90
C THR A 117 2.72 0.74 12.92
N GLY A 118 1.60 1.44 12.70
CA GLY A 118 0.61 1.11 11.70
C GLY A 118 1.19 1.09 10.28
N LEU A 119 1.98 2.10 9.90
CA LEU A 119 2.69 2.15 8.61
C LEU A 119 3.70 1.01 8.46
N GLU A 120 4.41 0.61 9.53
CA GLU A 120 5.31 -0.54 9.50
C GLU A 120 4.55 -1.86 9.25
N HIS A 121 3.36 -2.02 9.82
CA HIS A 121 2.48 -3.15 9.54
C HIS A 121 2.00 -3.14 8.09
N ILE A 122 1.63 -1.98 7.53
CA ILE A 122 1.24 -1.84 6.13
C ILE A 122 2.40 -2.24 5.21
N ARG A 123 3.61 -1.75 5.47
CA ARG A 123 4.81 -2.10 4.69
C ARG A 123 5.04 -3.61 4.69
N ARG A 124 5.04 -4.26 5.87
CA ARG A 124 5.20 -5.72 5.97
C ARG A 124 4.10 -6.49 5.23
N GLY A 125 2.85 -6.03 5.33
CA GLY A 125 1.72 -6.62 4.62
C GLY A 125 1.87 -6.54 3.10
N LEU A 126 2.31 -5.39 2.57
CA LEU A 126 2.59 -5.21 1.13
C LEU A 126 3.78 -6.08 0.67
N GLU A 127 4.86 -6.17 1.45
CA GLU A 127 6.01 -7.04 1.13
C GLU A 127 5.59 -8.51 1.04
N GLN A 128 4.78 -8.98 1.98
CA GLN A 128 4.23 -10.34 1.97
C GLN A 128 3.30 -10.56 0.76
N LEU A 129 2.50 -9.56 0.39
CA LEU A 129 1.62 -9.61 -0.77
C LEU A 129 2.42 -9.70 -2.07
N VAL A 130 3.51 -8.92 -2.21
CA VAL A 130 4.45 -9.03 -3.35
C VAL A 130 5.08 -10.43 -3.38
N GLY A 131 5.54 -10.94 -2.24
CA GLY A 131 6.07 -12.29 -2.12
C GLY A 131 5.06 -13.38 -2.49
N ALA A 132 3.77 -13.17 -2.15
CA ALA A 132 2.69 -14.09 -2.53
C ALA A 132 2.48 -14.17 -4.05
N MET A 133 2.72 -13.06 -4.76
CA MET A 133 2.59 -12.96 -6.21
C MET A 133 3.87 -13.34 -6.97
N ASP A 134 5.00 -13.52 -6.29
CA ASP A 134 6.26 -13.95 -6.94
C ASP A 134 6.13 -15.41 -7.37
N THR A 135 5.64 -15.58 -8.60
CA THR A 135 5.24 -16.86 -9.16
C THR A 135 6.37 -17.55 -9.92
N SER A 136 7.49 -17.83 -9.28
CA SER A 136 8.44 -18.83 -9.81
C SER A 136 7.77 -20.22 -9.93
N SER A 137 6.75 -20.48 -9.09
CA SER A 137 5.93 -21.70 -9.07
C SER A 137 4.65 -21.63 -9.88
N GLY A 138 4.27 -20.46 -10.43
CA GLY A 138 3.01 -20.23 -11.15
C GLY A 138 1.76 -20.22 -10.25
N ARG A 139 1.91 -20.28 -8.94
CA ARG A 139 0.81 -20.30 -7.96
C ARG A 139 0.98 -19.20 -6.92
N ILE A 140 -0.12 -18.53 -6.55
CA ILE A 140 -0.12 -17.54 -5.48
C ILE A 140 0.03 -18.25 -4.12
N ASN A 141 0.92 -17.73 -3.28
CA ASN A 141 1.18 -18.30 -1.95
C ASN A 141 0.11 -17.85 -0.95
N ARG A 142 -0.81 -18.75 -0.58
CA ARG A 142 -1.92 -18.50 0.34
C ARG A 142 -1.45 -18.17 1.78
N GLU A 143 -0.35 -18.76 2.22
CA GLU A 143 0.18 -18.52 3.57
C GLU A 143 0.66 -17.07 3.70
N LEU A 144 1.34 -16.55 2.68
CA LEU A 144 1.76 -15.16 2.63
C LEU A 144 0.55 -14.20 2.57
N CYS A 145 -0.52 -14.54 1.82
CA CYS A 145 -1.75 -13.77 1.84
C CYS A 145 -2.38 -13.74 3.25
N THR A 146 -2.41 -14.89 3.95
CA THR A 146 -2.93 -14.96 5.31
C THR A 146 -2.08 -14.15 6.29
N SER A 147 -0.76 -14.17 6.13
CA SER A 147 0.17 -13.38 6.94
C SER A 147 0.00 -11.88 6.67
N ALA A 148 -0.08 -11.45 5.41
CA ALA A 148 -0.35 -10.08 5.03
C ALA A 148 -1.68 -9.55 5.64
N ARG A 149 -2.72 -10.38 5.65
CA ARG A 149 -4.01 -10.02 6.26
C ARG A 149 -3.90 -9.82 7.77
N LYS A 150 -3.05 -10.58 8.47
CA LYS A 150 -2.77 -10.35 9.90
C LYS A 150 -2.12 -8.99 10.13
N GLU A 151 -1.17 -8.61 9.27
CA GLU A 151 -0.55 -7.28 9.34
C GLU A 151 -1.61 -6.17 9.16
N GLY A 152 -2.51 -6.29 8.20
CA GLY A 152 -3.61 -5.32 8.03
C GLY A 152 -4.53 -5.20 9.26
N ARG A 153 -4.82 -6.32 9.97
CA ARG A 153 -5.60 -6.27 11.23
C ARG A 153 -4.84 -5.56 12.36
N ARG A 154 -3.51 -5.74 12.45
CA ARG A 154 -2.67 -5.03 13.42
C ARG A 154 -2.69 -3.52 13.23
N VAL A 155 -2.86 -3.04 11.99
CA VAL A 155 -3.08 -1.61 11.74
C VAL A 155 -4.31 -1.11 12.48
N ARG A 156 -5.41 -1.87 12.44
CA ARG A 156 -6.64 -1.53 13.16
C ARG A 156 -6.43 -1.52 14.68
N GLU A 157 -5.66 -2.48 15.21
CA GLU A 157 -5.30 -2.50 16.64
C GLU A 157 -4.53 -1.24 17.03
N GLN A 158 -3.56 -0.79 16.20
CA GLN A 158 -2.84 0.47 16.43
C GLN A 158 -3.77 1.68 16.40
N TYR A 159 -4.73 1.73 15.49
CA TYR A 159 -5.72 2.80 15.46
C TYR A 159 -6.55 2.84 16.75
N ASP A 160 -7.07 1.70 17.20
CA ASP A 160 -7.90 1.62 18.39
C ASP A 160 -7.11 1.99 19.66
N ASP A 161 -5.83 1.60 19.77
CA ASP A 161 -4.95 1.92 20.90
C ASP A 161 -4.57 3.40 20.89
N GLY A 162 -4.15 3.95 19.74
CA GLY A 162 -3.82 5.37 19.61
C GLY A 162 -5.03 6.27 19.87
N LEU A 163 -6.23 5.84 19.43
CA LEU A 163 -7.46 6.57 19.72
C LEU A 163 -7.76 6.61 21.23
N ARG A 164 -7.59 5.48 21.96
CA ARG A 164 -7.73 5.44 23.42
C ARG A 164 -6.74 6.40 24.11
N GLN A 165 -5.51 6.48 23.64
CA GLN A 165 -4.50 7.41 24.17
C GLN A 165 -4.93 8.86 23.93
N LEU A 166 -5.36 9.22 22.73
CA LEU A 166 -5.81 10.58 22.41
C LEU A 166 -7.02 11.04 23.23
N PHE A 167 -7.90 10.13 23.63
CA PHE A 167 -9.09 10.47 24.44
C PHE A 167 -8.76 10.81 25.92
N VAL A 168 -7.56 10.53 26.40
CA VAL A 168 -7.12 10.94 27.76
C VAL A 168 -6.26 12.21 27.72
N GLU A 169 -5.89 12.71 26.54
CA GLU A 169 -5.19 13.96 26.33
C GLU A 169 -6.16 15.15 26.33
N GLU A 170 -5.64 16.35 26.58
CA GLU A 170 -6.41 17.57 26.42
C GLU A 170 -6.73 17.80 24.93
N LEU A 171 -8.02 18.04 24.63
CA LEU A 171 -8.46 18.26 23.26
C LEU A 171 -7.96 19.62 22.76
N ASN A 172 -7.04 19.57 21.79
CA ASN A 172 -6.50 20.74 21.09
C ASN A 172 -6.36 20.42 19.58
N MET A 173 -5.92 21.42 18.81
CA MET A 173 -5.77 21.26 17.35
C MET A 173 -4.71 20.23 16.96
N GLU A 174 -3.67 20.06 17.77
CA GLU A 174 -2.64 19.06 17.54
C GLU A 174 -3.16 17.64 17.76
N ALA A 175 -3.91 17.40 18.84
CA ALA A 175 -4.56 16.11 19.10
C ALA A 175 -5.56 15.76 17.98
N LEU A 176 -6.31 16.76 17.47
CA LEU A 176 -7.22 16.56 16.34
C LEU A 176 -6.46 16.18 15.05
N ALA A 177 -5.36 16.87 14.76
CA ALA A 177 -4.53 16.57 13.59
C ALA A 177 -3.90 15.16 13.69
N ARG A 178 -3.35 14.78 14.87
CA ARG A 178 -2.86 13.40 15.10
C ARG A 178 -3.95 12.36 14.90
N ARG A 179 -5.17 12.61 15.37
CA ARG A 179 -6.31 11.72 15.15
C ARG A 179 -6.60 11.52 13.67
N GLU A 180 -6.57 12.57 12.86
CA GLU A 180 -6.81 12.46 11.41
C GLU A 180 -5.68 11.71 10.71
N LEU A 181 -4.41 11.93 11.08
CA LEU A 181 -3.28 11.15 10.56
C LEU A 181 -3.41 9.66 10.92
N LEU A 182 -3.75 9.36 12.16
CA LEU A 182 -3.98 7.98 12.63
C LEU A 182 -5.15 7.33 11.87
N ARG A 183 -6.26 8.07 11.65
CA ARG A 183 -7.38 7.62 10.82
C ARG A 183 -6.95 7.35 9.39
N ARG A 184 -6.05 8.16 8.83
CA ARG A 184 -5.51 7.94 7.47
C ARG A 184 -4.75 6.62 7.39
N VAL A 185 -3.93 6.30 8.39
CA VAL A 185 -3.22 5.02 8.49
C VAL A 185 -4.20 3.84 8.56
N ASP A 186 -5.28 3.94 9.34
CA ASP A 186 -6.34 2.91 9.40
C ASP A 186 -6.99 2.69 8.03
N VAL A 187 -7.28 3.76 7.29
CA VAL A 187 -7.83 3.66 5.92
C VAL A 187 -6.86 2.93 4.99
N ILE A 188 -5.55 3.24 5.04
CA ILE A 188 -4.54 2.51 4.25
C ILE A 188 -4.55 1.02 4.61
N GLY A 189 -4.63 0.69 5.90
CA GLY A 189 -4.72 -0.70 6.37
C GLY A 189 -5.97 -1.44 5.86
N LEU A 190 -7.12 -0.76 5.82
CA LEU A 190 -8.35 -1.31 5.23
C LEU A 190 -8.19 -1.60 3.73
N ARG A 191 -7.58 -0.69 2.96
CA ARG A 191 -7.32 -0.90 1.52
C ARG A 191 -6.34 -2.04 1.27
N LEU A 192 -5.35 -2.22 2.14
CA LEU A 192 -4.45 -3.38 2.10
C LEU A 192 -5.24 -4.69 2.29
N ILE A 193 -6.15 -4.76 3.28
CA ILE A 193 -7.00 -5.95 3.51
C ILE A 193 -7.87 -6.23 2.29
N GLU A 194 -8.52 -5.22 1.72
CA GLU A 194 -9.35 -5.36 0.52
C GLU A 194 -8.53 -5.85 -0.69
N ALA A 195 -7.29 -5.38 -0.84
CA ALA A 195 -6.38 -5.88 -1.87
C ALA A 195 -6.08 -7.37 -1.70
N ILE A 196 -5.79 -7.80 -0.46
CA ILE A 196 -5.51 -9.20 -0.15
C ILE A 196 -6.76 -10.06 -0.41
N ASP A 197 -7.94 -9.59 0.01
CA ASP A 197 -9.20 -10.31 -0.20
C ASP A 197 -9.50 -10.48 -1.70
N ALA A 198 -9.23 -9.47 -2.53
CA ALA A 198 -9.38 -9.60 -3.98
C ALA A 198 -8.50 -10.72 -4.58
N VAL A 199 -7.27 -10.87 -4.09
CA VAL A 199 -6.37 -11.95 -4.51
C VAL A 199 -6.88 -13.31 -4.03
N VAL A 200 -7.33 -13.41 -2.79
CA VAL A 200 -7.83 -14.67 -2.20
C VAL A 200 -9.12 -15.12 -2.91
N ASP A 201 -10.06 -14.21 -3.15
CA ASP A 201 -11.31 -14.48 -3.87
C ASP A 201 -11.02 -15.02 -5.28
N GLY A 202 -10.10 -14.38 -6.01
CA GLY A 202 -9.69 -14.81 -7.33
C GLY A 202 -9.05 -16.22 -7.35
N ILE A 203 -8.37 -16.63 -6.27
CA ILE A 203 -7.84 -17.99 -6.13
C ILE A 203 -8.98 -18.99 -5.88
N VAL A 204 -9.94 -18.67 -5.02
CA VAL A 204 -11.06 -19.56 -4.67
C VAL A 204 -11.93 -19.82 -5.88
N LYS A 205 -12.33 -18.79 -6.64
CA LYS A 205 -13.13 -18.90 -7.85
C LYS A 205 -12.52 -19.83 -8.93
N ARG A 206 -11.21 -20.00 -8.91
CA ARG A 206 -10.46 -20.83 -9.87
C ARG A 206 -10.35 -22.29 -9.45
N THR A 207 -10.66 -22.60 -8.21
CA THR A 207 -10.54 -23.95 -7.63
C THR A 207 -11.88 -24.72 -7.70
N ILE A 208 -12.96 -24.01 -8.06
CA ILE A 208 -14.30 -24.54 -8.31
C ILE A 208 -14.49 -24.74 -9.81
#